data_1162b77ee4ef82097c956d9e49b5d7b2
#
_entry.id   1162b77ee4ef82097c956d9e49b5d7b2
#
_cell.length_a   1.000
_cell.length_b   1.000
_cell.length_c   1.000
_cell.angle_alpha   90.00
_cell.angle_beta   90.00
_cell.angle_gamma   90.00
#
_symmetry.space_group_name_H-M   'P 1'
#
loop_
_entity.id
_entity.type
_entity.pdbx_description
1 polymer ?
#
loop_
_entity_poly.entity_id
_entity_poly.type
_entity_poly.pdbx_seq_one_letter_code
_entity_poly.pdbx_strand_id
1 'polypeptide(L)'
;MTSKMPTSQIPVVQPLSGIRIIEFSAFVAAPSSGLALAQLGADVIRIDPLGGNIDARRLPVNADGLSLYWASLNHGKRSIEIDPRKPEGQKLLQALIAAPGESAGIFVTNLGVDGALGYEALKAARPDLIMVQLTGSPDGANAVDYTVNCAAGFPLLTGDGDKPVNHVLPAWDLLAGMTIATAVLAAERHRRLTGQGQLVKLTLADVAFAAVANLGYLADAEVNHNRRSADGNFLYGAYGDAFRTADGRHVMVVAISDRQWKALTRAVGIDEALTAAATALGHRLDSEEGRWQARELISAFLRPWFAKHSLAEVGAAFTDRALLWGPYRNVEQMLAEDPRVSEANPMFARIEHPGYGRFLTAGSPIEFTGAVRLAPAP
;
A
#
# COMPACT_ATOMS: atom_id res chain seq x y z
N MET A 1 -46.53 -4.53 -33.03
CA MET A 1 -45.12 -4.18 -33.33
C MET A 1 -44.65 -3.17 -32.31
N THR A 2 -44.08 -3.62 -31.21
CA THR A 2 -43.50 -2.76 -30.16
C THR A 2 -42.02 -2.51 -30.51
N SER A 3 -41.75 -1.31 -31.00
CA SER A 3 -40.40 -0.83 -31.26
C SER A 3 -39.61 -0.77 -29.94
N LYS A 4 -38.63 -1.67 -29.78
CA LYS A 4 -37.62 -1.53 -28.73
C LYS A 4 -36.76 -0.28 -29.05
N MET A 5 -36.85 0.74 -28.21
CA MET A 5 -35.88 1.86 -28.27
C MET A 5 -34.49 1.31 -28.09
N PRO A 6 -33.49 1.82 -28.84
CA PRO A 6 -32.11 1.42 -28.63
C PRO A 6 -31.68 1.89 -27.23
N THR A 7 -31.17 0.97 -26.43
CA THR A 7 -30.46 1.28 -25.19
C THR A 7 -29.29 2.21 -25.57
N SER A 8 -29.42 3.49 -25.24
CA SER A 8 -28.32 4.42 -25.33
C SER A 8 -27.17 3.85 -24.49
N GLN A 9 -26.07 3.43 -25.14
CA GLN A 9 -24.84 3.09 -24.44
C GLN A 9 -24.39 4.35 -23.73
N ILE A 10 -24.56 4.37 -22.41
CA ILE A 10 -23.94 5.41 -21.57
C ILE A 10 -22.44 5.31 -21.85
N PRO A 11 -21.79 6.39 -22.27
CA PRO A 11 -20.34 6.34 -22.51
C PRO A 11 -19.65 5.91 -21.22
N VAL A 12 -18.78 4.90 -21.32
CA VAL A 12 -18.01 4.38 -20.19
C VAL A 12 -16.99 5.45 -19.82
N VAL A 13 -17.36 6.29 -18.84
CA VAL A 13 -16.51 7.35 -18.31
C VAL A 13 -15.70 6.80 -17.14
N GLN A 14 -14.41 7.07 -17.11
CA GLN A 14 -13.58 6.70 -15.98
C GLN A 14 -13.98 7.49 -14.72
N PRO A 15 -13.88 6.90 -13.52
CA PRO A 15 -14.34 7.55 -12.28
C PRO A 15 -13.76 8.94 -12.05
N LEU A 16 -12.51 9.19 -12.46
CA LEU A 16 -11.82 10.47 -12.27
C LEU A 16 -11.56 11.22 -13.58
N SER A 17 -12.28 10.87 -14.65
CA SER A 17 -12.19 11.61 -15.92
C SER A 17 -12.47 13.10 -15.70
N GLY A 18 -11.63 13.94 -16.30
CA GLY A 18 -11.71 15.41 -16.21
C GLY A 18 -10.97 16.01 -15.01
N ILE A 19 -10.60 15.23 -14.02
CA ILE A 19 -9.74 15.73 -12.93
C ILE A 19 -8.31 15.86 -13.45
N ARG A 20 -7.72 17.06 -13.30
CA ARG A 20 -6.32 17.33 -13.61
C ARG A 20 -5.56 17.68 -12.34
N ILE A 21 -4.44 17.00 -12.14
CA ILE A 21 -3.57 17.12 -10.97
C ILE A 21 -2.17 17.49 -11.45
N ILE A 22 -1.60 18.54 -10.88
CA ILE A 22 -0.18 18.86 -11.00
C ILE A 22 0.53 18.25 -9.79
N GLU A 23 1.48 17.37 -10.04
CA GLU A 23 2.24 16.66 -9.01
C GLU A 23 3.70 17.13 -9.07
N PHE A 24 4.16 17.80 -8.02
CA PHE A 24 5.57 18.14 -7.85
C PHE A 24 6.09 17.41 -6.62
N SER A 25 6.73 16.25 -6.84
CA SER A 25 6.95 15.26 -5.79
C SER A 25 8.23 14.46 -5.98
N ALA A 26 8.62 13.75 -4.93
CA ALA A 26 9.73 12.79 -4.97
C ALA A 26 9.41 11.54 -4.12
N PHE A 27 10.16 10.47 -4.33
CA PHE A 27 10.14 9.19 -3.61
C PHE A 27 8.82 8.41 -3.76
N VAL A 28 8.08 8.15 -2.66
CA VAL A 28 6.96 7.20 -2.64
C VAL A 28 5.61 7.85 -2.39
N ALA A 29 5.46 8.58 -1.29
CA ALA A 29 4.16 8.95 -0.76
C ALA A 29 3.29 9.75 -1.76
N ALA A 30 3.76 10.90 -2.21
CA ALA A 30 3.01 11.68 -3.20
C ALA A 30 2.99 11.01 -4.58
N PRO A 31 4.09 10.43 -5.10
CA PRO A 31 4.04 9.68 -6.37
C PRO A 31 3.04 8.53 -6.37
N SER A 32 2.93 7.75 -5.30
CA SER A 32 1.93 6.66 -5.22
C SER A 32 0.49 7.17 -5.21
N SER A 33 0.24 8.36 -4.65
CA SER A 33 -1.08 8.99 -4.71
C SER A 33 -1.46 9.37 -6.13
N GLY A 34 -0.54 10.03 -6.87
CA GLY A 34 -0.74 10.38 -8.26
C GLY A 34 -0.93 9.17 -9.15
N LEU A 35 -0.16 8.10 -8.91
CA LEU A 35 -0.35 6.82 -9.60
C LEU A 35 -1.76 6.25 -9.37
N ALA A 36 -2.20 6.17 -8.11
CA ALA A 36 -3.54 5.67 -7.79
C ALA A 36 -4.64 6.48 -8.47
N LEU A 37 -4.52 7.81 -8.49
CA LEU A 37 -5.49 8.71 -9.14
C LEU A 37 -5.44 8.60 -10.67
N ALA A 38 -4.25 8.47 -11.27
CA ALA A 38 -4.09 8.26 -12.71
C ALA A 38 -4.70 6.93 -13.16
N GLN A 39 -4.51 5.86 -12.40
CA GLN A 39 -5.11 4.55 -12.66
C GLN A 39 -6.65 4.55 -12.59
N LEU A 40 -7.25 5.57 -12.01
CA LEU A 40 -8.71 5.79 -11.97
C LEU A 40 -9.19 6.81 -13.01
N GLY A 41 -8.30 7.31 -13.87
CA GLY A 41 -8.62 8.17 -15.01
C GLY A 41 -8.35 9.66 -14.80
N ALA A 42 -7.69 10.09 -13.73
CA ALA A 42 -7.23 11.44 -13.57
C ALA A 42 -6.05 11.76 -14.52
N ASP A 43 -6.00 12.98 -15.05
CA ASP A 43 -4.89 13.52 -15.82
C ASP A 43 -3.82 14.05 -14.85
N VAL A 44 -2.85 13.20 -14.49
CA VAL A 44 -1.76 13.57 -13.59
C VAL A 44 -0.55 14.02 -14.38
N ILE A 45 -0.10 15.26 -14.14
CA ILE A 45 1.10 15.84 -14.76
C ILE A 45 2.17 15.94 -13.67
N ARG A 46 3.16 15.06 -13.78
CA ARG A 46 4.32 15.07 -12.90
C ARG A 46 5.34 16.12 -13.36
N ILE A 47 5.82 16.90 -12.41
CA ILE A 47 6.88 17.88 -12.63
C ILE A 47 8.15 17.38 -11.98
N ASP A 48 9.22 17.28 -12.76
CA ASP A 48 10.57 16.98 -12.27
C ASP A 48 11.52 18.15 -12.57
N PRO A 49 12.57 18.38 -11.79
CA PRO A 49 13.68 19.24 -12.15
C PRO A 49 14.39 18.77 -13.43
N LEU A 50 15.06 19.69 -14.13
CA LEU A 50 15.85 19.32 -15.32
C LEU A 50 16.87 18.21 -15.01
N GLY A 51 16.81 17.12 -15.75
CA GLY A 51 17.62 15.92 -15.56
C GLY A 51 17.05 14.93 -14.52
N GLY A 52 15.79 15.10 -14.15
CA GLY A 52 15.09 14.24 -13.19
C GLY A 52 15.29 14.65 -11.73
N ASN A 53 14.45 14.14 -10.86
CA ASN A 53 14.53 14.35 -9.41
C ASN A 53 15.50 13.33 -8.78
N ILE A 54 15.75 13.47 -7.48
CA ILE A 54 16.64 12.62 -6.68
C ILE A 54 16.29 11.11 -6.78
N ASP A 55 15.05 10.77 -7.03
CA ASP A 55 14.56 9.40 -7.18
C ASP A 55 14.67 8.84 -8.61
N ALA A 56 14.98 9.67 -9.61
CA ALA A 56 15.10 9.26 -11.01
C ALA A 56 16.23 8.23 -11.28
N ARG A 57 17.17 8.10 -10.33
CA ARG A 57 18.28 7.13 -10.40
C ARG A 57 18.33 6.18 -9.21
N ARG A 58 17.23 6.08 -8.45
CA ARG A 58 17.13 5.21 -7.27
C ARG A 58 17.04 3.74 -7.68
N LEU A 59 17.69 2.88 -6.93
CA LEU A 59 17.63 1.42 -7.11
C LEU A 59 16.20 0.88 -6.85
N PRO A 60 15.79 -0.17 -7.59
CA PRO A 60 16.54 -0.86 -8.65
C PRO A 60 16.58 -0.06 -9.95
N VAL A 61 17.65 -0.26 -10.71
CA VAL A 61 17.85 0.35 -12.03
C VAL A 61 17.98 -0.70 -13.12
N ASN A 62 17.69 -0.33 -14.37
CA ASN A 62 17.98 -1.17 -15.53
C ASN A 62 19.47 -1.10 -15.93
N ALA A 63 19.84 -1.76 -17.04
CA ALA A 63 21.23 -1.79 -17.53
C ALA A 63 21.79 -0.41 -17.90
N ASP A 64 20.92 0.54 -18.25
CA ASP A 64 21.28 1.92 -18.61
C ASP A 64 21.30 2.87 -17.41
N GLY A 65 21.09 2.34 -16.20
CA GLY A 65 21.08 3.12 -14.94
C GLY A 65 19.79 3.90 -14.70
N LEU A 66 18.71 3.62 -15.44
CA LEU A 66 17.41 4.25 -15.26
C LEU A 66 16.60 3.51 -14.18
N SER A 67 15.98 4.27 -13.30
CA SER A 67 15.28 3.75 -12.14
C SER A 67 13.97 3.02 -12.50
N LEU A 68 13.95 1.71 -12.34
CA LEU A 68 12.73 0.89 -12.42
C LEU A 68 11.74 1.25 -11.28
N TYR A 69 12.27 1.71 -10.15
CA TYR A 69 11.48 2.23 -9.04
C TYR A 69 10.69 3.49 -9.45
N TRP A 70 11.35 4.47 -10.09
CA TRP A 70 10.70 5.67 -10.57
C TRP A 70 9.65 5.35 -11.64
N ALA A 71 10.01 4.53 -12.63
CA ALA A 71 9.09 4.12 -13.69
C ALA A 71 7.84 3.42 -13.14
N SER A 72 8.00 2.53 -12.16
CA SER A 72 6.89 1.80 -11.54
C SER A 72 5.94 2.68 -10.71
N LEU A 73 6.43 3.79 -10.11
CA LEU A 73 5.61 4.72 -9.33
C LEU A 73 4.98 5.83 -10.18
N ASN A 74 5.43 6.00 -11.43
CA ASN A 74 5.02 7.14 -12.24
C ASN A 74 4.42 6.78 -13.60
N HIS A 75 4.29 5.49 -13.90
CA HIS A 75 3.64 5.06 -15.14
C HIS A 75 2.19 5.57 -15.23
N GLY A 76 1.73 5.79 -16.44
CA GLY A 76 0.40 6.34 -16.71
C GLY A 76 0.22 7.83 -16.36
N LYS A 77 1.28 8.52 -15.92
CA LYS A 77 1.30 9.96 -15.75
C LYS A 77 1.93 10.63 -16.96
N ARG A 78 1.57 11.87 -17.19
CA ARG A 78 2.37 12.75 -18.08
C ARG A 78 3.52 13.34 -17.28
N SER A 79 4.67 13.55 -17.89
CA SER A 79 5.86 14.11 -17.25
C SER A 79 6.37 15.33 -18.03
N ILE A 80 6.85 16.33 -17.28
CA ILE A 80 7.53 17.51 -17.81
C ILE A 80 8.67 17.90 -16.86
N GLU A 81 9.80 18.31 -17.43
CA GLU A 81 10.91 18.85 -16.68
C GLU A 81 10.86 20.39 -16.67
N ILE A 82 10.91 20.97 -15.48
CA ILE A 82 10.92 22.43 -15.25
C ILE A 82 11.96 22.74 -14.18
N ASP A 83 12.78 23.80 -14.37
CA ASP A 83 13.65 24.28 -13.29
C ASP A 83 12.88 25.26 -12.36
N PRO A 84 12.38 24.83 -11.20
CA PRO A 84 11.59 25.68 -10.30
C PRO A 84 12.45 26.71 -9.54
N ARG A 85 13.76 26.68 -9.69
CA ARG A 85 14.68 27.69 -9.10
C ARG A 85 14.75 28.95 -9.95
N LYS A 86 14.38 28.86 -11.23
CA LYS A 86 14.37 29.99 -12.16
C LYS A 86 13.00 30.69 -12.15
N PRO A 87 12.97 32.04 -12.21
CA PRO A 87 11.71 32.79 -12.25
C PRO A 87 10.78 32.34 -13.39
N GLU A 88 11.33 32.02 -14.55
CA GLU A 88 10.56 31.54 -15.72
C GLU A 88 9.94 30.17 -15.44
N GLY A 89 10.68 29.25 -14.81
CA GLY A 89 10.19 27.95 -14.40
C GLY A 89 9.08 28.06 -13.34
N GLN A 90 9.25 28.94 -12.36
CA GLN A 90 8.19 29.23 -11.37
C GLN A 90 6.92 29.77 -12.02
N LYS A 91 7.03 30.73 -12.95
CA LYS A 91 5.88 31.26 -13.70
C LYS A 91 5.19 30.18 -14.52
N LEU A 92 5.95 29.29 -15.17
CA LEU A 92 5.39 28.19 -15.95
C LEU A 92 4.64 27.22 -15.04
N LEU A 93 5.23 26.86 -13.90
CA LEU A 93 4.60 25.97 -12.93
C LEU A 93 3.33 26.59 -12.32
N GLN A 94 3.36 27.88 -11.97
CA GLN A 94 2.16 28.60 -11.54
C GLN A 94 1.07 28.58 -12.62
N ALA A 95 1.43 28.82 -13.88
CA ALA A 95 0.48 28.81 -14.99
C ALA A 95 -0.15 27.42 -15.20
N LEU A 96 0.63 26.35 -15.05
CA LEU A 96 0.13 24.97 -15.12
C LEU A 96 -0.85 24.66 -13.98
N ILE A 97 -0.51 25.05 -12.74
CA ILE A 97 -1.37 24.86 -11.57
C ILE A 97 -2.66 25.67 -11.70
N ALA A 98 -2.57 26.92 -12.15
CA ALA A 98 -3.71 27.81 -12.32
C ALA A 98 -4.49 27.58 -13.63
N ALA A 99 -4.04 26.67 -14.50
CA ALA A 99 -4.67 26.44 -15.80
C ALA A 99 -6.18 26.16 -15.68
N PRO A 100 -7.00 26.71 -16.61
CA PRO A 100 -8.45 26.61 -16.54
C PRO A 100 -8.93 25.16 -16.69
N GLY A 101 -10.11 24.90 -16.17
CA GLY A 101 -10.79 23.61 -16.18
C GLY A 101 -11.60 23.42 -14.91
N GLU A 102 -12.81 22.90 -15.03
CA GLU A 102 -13.74 22.73 -13.90
C GLU A 102 -13.14 21.89 -12.77
N SER A 103 -12.45 20.79 -13.13
CA SER A 103 -11.79 19.88 -12.17
C SER A 103 -10.27 19.94 -12.25
N ALA A 104 -9.69 21.07 -12.73
CA ALA A 104 -8.27 21.41 -12.68
C ALA A 104 -7.96 22.22 -11.40
N GLY A 105 -6.73 22.75 -11.26
CA GLY A 105 -6.34 23.52 -10.07
C GLY A 105 -6.21 22.63 -8.84
N ILE A 106 -5.64 21.43 -8.99
CA ILE A 106 -5.26 20.55 -7.91
C ILE A 106 -3.74 20.40 -7.96
N PHE A 107 -3.09 20.75 -6.88
CA PHE A 107 -1.64 20.67 -6.73
C PHE A 107 -1.28 19.76 -5.56
N VAL A 108 -0.46 18.73 -5.83
CA VAL A 108 0.00 17.75 -4.83
C VAL A 108 1.52 17.84 -4.74
N THR A 109 2.04 17.97 -3.51
CA THR A 109 3.49 18.02 -3.29
C THR A 109 3.90 17.42 -1.95
N ASN A 110 5.07 16.79 -1.92
CA ASN A 110 5.80 16.44 -0.70
C ASN A 110 7.18 17.13 -0.66
N LEU A 111 7.38 18.13 -1.52
CA LEU A 111 8.57 18.97 -1.52
C LEU A 111 8.27 20.29 -0.81
N GLY A 112 9.32 20.89 -0.25
CA GLY A 112 9.21 22.24 0.32
C GLY A 112 8.91 23.26 -0.79
N VAL A 113 7.77 23.91 -0.69
CA VAL A 113 7.34 24.97 -1.62
C VAL A 113 6.93 26.20 -0.83
N ASP A 114 7.49 27.35 -1.22
CA ASP A 114 7.24 28.66 -0.62
C ASP A 114 7.21 29.75 -1.68
N GLY A 115 7.14 31.01 -1.26
CA GLY A 115 7.17 32.16 -2.15
C GLY A 115 6.13 32.04 -3.28
N ALA A 116 6.59 32.05 -4.51
CA ALA A 116 5.75 31.99 -5.72
C ALA A 116 4.98 30.68 -5.85
N LEU A 117 5.44 29.59 -5.26
CA LEU A 117 4.77 28.27 -5.28
C LEU A 117 4.06 27.95 -3.96
N GLY A 118 4.08 28.87 -3.00
CA GLY A 118 3.31 28.76 -1.76
C GLY A 118 1.81 28.91 -1.99
N TYR A 119 1.01 28.37 -1.07
CA TYR A 119 -0.45 28.32 -1.21
C TYR A 119 -1.09 29.68 -1.48
N GLU A 120 -0.71 30.74 -0.74
CA GLU A 120 -1.34 32.06 -0.88
C GLU A 120 -1.05 32.68 -2.26
N ALA A 121 0.16 32.52 -2.79
CA ALA A 121 0.51 33.01 -4.12
C ALA A 121 -0.24 32.26 -5.23
N LEU A 122 -0.35 30.92 -5.09
CA LEU A 122 -1.09 30.09 -6.04
C LEU A 122 -2.60 30.33 -5.95
N LYS A 123 -3.15 30.52 -4.74
CA LYS A 123 -4.55 30.86 -4.52
C LYS A 123 -4.94 32.23 -5.11
N ALA A 124 -4.02 33.20 -5.09
CA ALA A 124 -4.25 34.50 -5.73
C ALA A 124 -4.43 34.35 -7.26
N ALA A 125 -3.73 33.40 -7.89
CA ALA A 125 -3.87 33.10 -9.31
C ALA A 125 -5.08 32.20 -9.61
N ARG A 126 -5.46 31.35 -8.65
CA ARG A 126 -6.60 30.44 -8.75
C ARG A 126 -7.35 30.33 -7.42
N PRO A 127 -8.43 31.09 -7.23
CA PRO A 127 -9.15 31.17 -5.95
C PRO A 127 -9.74 29.86 -5.45
N ASP A 128 -10.10 28.93 -6.34
CA ASP A 128 -10.62 27.60 -6.05
C ASP A 128 -9.54 26.51 -5.99
N LEU A 129 -8.27 26.90 -5.80
CA LEU A 129 -7.13 25.98 -5.72
C LEU A 129 -7.30 24.97 -4.59
N ILE A 130 -7.09 23.71 -4.90
CA ILE A 130 -6.84 22.64 -3.94
C ILE A 130 -5.33 22.38 -3.93
N MET A 131 -4.70 22.55 -2.77
CA MET A 131 -3.29 22.17 -2.57
C MET A 131 -3.20 21.13 -1.47
N VAL A 132 -2.63 19.97 -1.78
CA VAL A 132 -2.37 18.92 -0.82
C VAL A 132 -0.86 18.81 -0.59
N GLN A 133 -0.44 19.10 0.63
CA GLN A 133 0.96 19.12 1.01
C GLN A 133 1.25 18.08 2.08
N LEU A 134 2.20 17.17 1.80
CA LEU A 134 2.75 16.25 2.77
C LEU A 134 4.09 16.77 3.28
N THR A 135 4.26 16.76 4.61
CA THR A 135 5.53 17.05 5.28
C THR A 135 5.95 15.87 6.17
N GLY A 136 7.16 15.90 6.74
CA GLY A 136 7.67 14.80 7.56
C GLY A 136 6.97 14.70 8.91
N SER A 137 6.94 15.80 9.67
CA SER A 137 6.46 15.83 11.06
C SER A 137 5.66 17.10 11.33
N PRO A 138 4.69 17.08 12.31
CA PRO A 138 3.88 18.24 12.67
C PRO A 138 4.68 19.43 13.22
N ASP A 139 5.82 19.17 13.85
CA ASP A 139 6.73 20.19 14.38
C ASP A 139 7.65 20.80 13.32
N GLY A 140 7.52 20.38 12.06
CA GLY A 140 8.36 20.82 10.95
C GLY A 140 9.70 20.08 10.82
N ALA A 141 9.97 19.11 11.67
CA ALA A 141 11.16 18.28 11.56
C ALA A 141 11.14 17.42 10.30
N ASN A 142 12.31 17.22 9.70
CA ASN A 142 12.45 16.29 8.58
C ASN A 142 12.23 14.85 9.05
N ALA A 143 11.38 14.13 8.34
CA ALA A 143 11.15 12.72 8.57
C ALA A 143 10.93 11.99 7.24
N VAL A 144 11.33 10.72 7.21
CA VAL A 144 11.09 9.77 6.12
C VAL A 144 10.51 8.50 6.71
N ASP A 145 9.97 7.63 5.87
CA ASP A 145 9.31 6.39 6.30
C ASP A 145 10.09 5.63 7.38
N TYR A 146 11.37 5.33 7.13
CA TYR A 146 12.21 4.57 8.05
C TYR A 146 12.44 5.25 9.41
N THR A 147 12.51 6.58 9.46
CA THR A 147 12.66 7.30 10.72
C THR A 147 11.34 7.42 11.48
N VAL A 148 10.22 7.58 10.78
CA VAL A 148 8.88 7.52 11.37
C VAL A 148 8.59 6.13 11.90
N ASN A 149 8.98 5.07 11.19
CA ASN A 149 8.82 3.68 11.62
C ASN A 149 9.49 3.42 12.97
N CYS A 150 10.68 3.98 13.21
CA CYS A 150 11.35 3.86 14.51
C CYS A 150 10.51 4.42 15.66
N ALA A 151 9.78 5.52 15.42
CA ALA A 151 8.91 6.15 16.41
C ALA A 151 7.54 5.45 16.56
N ALA A 152 7.11 4.69 15.55
CA ALA A 152 5.81 4.02 15.53
C ALA A 152 5.75 2.74 16.42
N GLY A 153 6.85 2.30 17.00
CA GLY A 153 6.92 1.15 17.90
C GLY A 153 7.01 -0.22 17.22
N PHE A 154 6.60 -0.36 15.97
CA PHE A 154 6.58 -1.65 15.26
C PHE A 154 7.95 -2.34 15.09
N PRO A 155 9.07 -1.64 14.91
CA PRO A 155 10.39 -2.28 14.86
C PRO A 155 10.74 -3.12 16.09
N LEU A 156 10.24 -2.73 17.26
CA LEU A 156 10.44 -3.46 18.52
C LEU A 156 9.44 -4.62 18.69
N LEU A 157 8.41 -4.71 17.86
CA LEU A 157 7.42 -5.79 17.84
C LEU A 157 7.68 -6.77 16.68
N THR A 158 8.60 -6.45 15.79
CA THR A 158 8.94 -7.26 14.61
C THR A 158 10.17 -8.10 14.92
N GLY A 159 10.15 -9.37 14.47
CA GLY A 159 11.23 -10.31 14.76
C GLY A 159 10.96 -11.13 16.02
N ASP A 160 12.00 -11.77 16.54
CA ASP A 160 11.93 -12.75 17.62
C ASP A 160 12.94 -12.47 18.77
N GLY A 161 13.38 -11.22 18.90
CA GLY A 161 14.41 -10.86 19.86
C GLY A 161 14.32 -9.41 20.32
N ASP A 162 15.31 -8.99 21.08
CA ASP A 162 15.37 -7.66 21.70
C ASP A 162 15.86 -6.55 20.78
N LYS A 163 16.22 -6.88 19.53
CA LYS A 163 16.73 -5.90 18.57
C LYS A 163 15.58 -5.38 17.70
N PRO A 164 15.52 -4.06 17.44
CA PRO A 164 14.55 -3.53 16.51
C PRO A 164 14.80 -4.06 15.09
N VAL A 165 13.74 -4.45 14.40
CA VAL A 165 13.77 -4.93 13.00
C VAL A 165 12.89 -4.02 12.16
N ASN A 166 13.50 -3.29 11.22
CA ASN A 166 12.76 -2.47 10.28
C ASN A 166 12.11 -3.33 9.19
N HIS A 167 10.96 -2.90 8.72
CA HIS A 167 10.37 -3.43 7.49
C HIS A 167 11.13 -2.90 6.26
N VAL A 168 11.11 -3.65 5.16
CA VAL A 168 11.69 -3.22 3.88
C VAL A 168 10.68 -2.49 2.99
N LEU A 169 9.38 -2.67 3.26
CA LEU A 169 8.29 -1.97 2.60
C LEU A 169 8.18 -0.55 3.19
N PRO A 170 8.19 0.54 2.40
CA PRO A 170 7.91 1.88 2.89
C PRO A 170 6.40 2.03 3.18
N ALA A 171 5.94 1.38 4.25
CA ALA A 171 4.53 1.20 4.54
C ALA A 171 3.83 2.52 4.88
N TRP A 172 4.52 3.41 5.60
CA TRP A 172 3.99 4.71 5.97
C TRP A 172 3.86 5.64 4.77
N ASP A 173 4.84 5.61 3.87
CA ASP A 173 4.77 6.33 2.60
C ASP A 173 3.61 5.85 1.73
N LEU A 174 3.41 4.54 1.61
CA LEU A 174 2.29 3.98 0.84
C LEU A 174 0.94 4.33 1.48
N LEU A 175 0.83 4.26 2.81
CA LEU A 175 -0.37 4.67 3.53
C LEU A 175 -0.63 6.18 3.38
N ALA A 176 0.42 7.00 3.46
CA ALA A 176 0.33 8.43 3.21
C ALA A 176 -0.10 8.73 1.78
N GLY A 177 0.38 7.97 0.80
CA GLY A 177 -0.06 8.09 -0.59
C GLY A 177 -1.55 7.86 -0.76
N MET A 178 -2.11 6.82 -0.15
CA MET A 178 -3.56 6.57 -0.17
C MET A 178 -4.32 7.64 0.63
N THR A 179 -3.76 8.16 1.70
CA THR A 179 -4.34 9.28 2.47
C THR A 179 -4.37 10.56 1.63
N ILE A 180 -3.31 10.87 0.88
CA ILE A 180 -3.26 12.00 -0.06
C ILE A 180 -4.33 11.83 -1.14
N ALA A 181 -4.45 10.65 -1.76
CA ALA A 181 -5.47 10.40 -2.77
C ALA A 181 -6.89 10.63 -2.21
N THR A 182 -7.15 10.14 -1.00
CA THR A 182 -8.41 10.38 -0.29
C THR A 182 -8.64 11.87 -0.01
N ALA A 183 -7.60 12.58 0.43
CA ALA A 183 -7.66 14.02 0.71
C ALA A 183 -7.95 14.85 -0.55
N VAL A 184 -7.34 14.49 -1.70
CA VAL A 184 -7.64 15.10 -2.99
C VAL A 184 -9.11 14.95 -3.35
N LEU A 185 -9.66 13.73 -3.24
CA LEU A 185 -11.06 13.46 -3.57
C LEU A 185 -12.02 14.15 -2.59
N ALA A 186 -11.71 14.17 -1.30
CA ALA A 186 -12.51 14.87 -0.29
C ALA A 186 -12.51 16.40 -0.53
N ALA A 187 -11.36 16.99 -0.84
CA ALA A 187 -11.23 18.40 -1.13
C ALA A 187 -11.92 18.79 -2.46
N GLU A 188 -11.83 17.92 -3.47
CA GLU A 188 -12.52 18.11 -4.74
C GLU A 188 -14.05 18.05 -4.56
N ARG A 189 -14.55 17.08 -3.80
CA ARG A 189 -15.96 17.03 -3.42
C ARG A 189 -16.40 18.29 -2.67
N HIS A 190 -15.58 18.76 -1.70
CA HIS A 190 -15.88 20.00 -0.97
C HIS A 190 -15.96 21.19 -1.93
N ARG A 191 -15.00 21.33 -2.85
CA ARG A 191 -14.99 22.37 -3.88
C ARG A 191 -16.23 22.33 -4.77
N ARG A 192 -16.68 21.15 -5.20
CA ARG A 192 -17.93 21.01 -5.97
C ARG A 192 -19.17 21.49 -5.22
N LEU A 193 -19.21 21.30 -3.90
CA LEU A 193 -20.34 21.69 -3.07
C LEU A 193 -20.34 23.17 -2.69
N THR A 194 -19.17 23.79 -2.56
CA THR A 194 -19.01 25.14 -1.99
C THR A 194 -18.43 26.16 -2.96
N GLY A 195 -17.85 25.73 -4.06
CA GLY A 195 -17.04 26.56 -4.97
C GLY A 195 -15.66 26.93 -4.41
N GLN A 196 -15.28 26.46 -3.22
CA GLN A 196 -14.06 26.88 -2.53
C GLN A 196 -13.00 25.78 -2.54
N GLY A 197 -11.78 26.14 -2.96
CA GLY A 197 -10.59 25.34 -2.76
C GLY A 197 -10.02 25.48 -1.36
N GLN A 198 -8.96 24.70 -1.06
CA GLN A 198 -8.34 24.71 0.26
C GLN A 198 -6.91 24.19 0.24
N LEU A 199 -6.13 24.55 1.27
CA LEU A 199 -4.88 23.89 1.61
C LEU A 199 -5.18 22.72 2.55
N VAL A 200 -4.77 21.53 2.12
CA VAL A 200 -4.80 20.32 2.95
C VAL A 200 -3.38 19.96 3.37
N LYS A 201 -3.14 19.93 4.65
CA LYS A 201 -1.83 19.56 5.22
C LYS A 201 -1.89 18.16 5.83
N LEU A 202 -0.89 17.37 5.53
CA LEU A 202 -0.66 16.03 6.07
C LEU A 202 0.78 15.94 6.57
N THR A 203 1.03 15.14 7.59
CA THR A 203 2.38 14.76 7.97
C THR A 203 2.51 13.24 7.95
N LEU A 204 3.68 12.76 7.55
CA LEU A 204 3.96 11.33 7.50
C LEU A 204 3.89 10.70 8.90
N ALA A 205 4.38 11.42 9.91
CA ALA A 205 4.32 10.99 11.30
C ALA A 205 2.87 10.82 11.81
N ASP A 206 1.97 11.79 11.52
CA ASP A 206 0.57 11.69 11.94
C ASP A 206 -0.15 10.53 11.27
N VAL A 207 0.15 10.24 9.99
CA VAL A 207 -0.41 9.08 9.29
C VAL A 207 0.00 7.78 10.00
N ALA A 208 1.27 7.65 10.38
CA ALA A 208 1.76 6.48 11.09
C ALA A 208 1.15 6.37 12.51
N PHE A 209 1.16 7.46 13.27
CA PHE A 209 0.62 7.46 14.64
C PHE A 209 -0.88 7.23 14.68
N ALA A 210 -1.64 7.76 13.71
CA ALA A 210 -3.05 7.45 13.57
C ALA A 210 -3.29 5.96 13.29
N ALA A 211 -2.46 5.32 12.47
CA ALA A 211 -2.55 3.88 12.23
C ALA A 211 -2.28 3.07 13.51
N VAL A 212 -1.22 3.43 14.26
CA VAL A 212 -0.90 2.79 15.56
C VAL A 212 -2.07 2.93 16.55
N ALA A 213 -2.63 4.15 16.66
CA ALA A 213 -3.75 4.44 17.54
C ALA A 213 -5.01 3.66 17.16
N ASN A 214 -5.36 3.67 15.85
CA ASN A 214 -6.56 3.01 15.33
C ASN A 214 -6.52 1.48 15.45
N LEU A 215 -5.32 0.88 15.50
CA LEU A 215 -5.12 -0.53 15.77
C LEU A 215 -5.15 -0.88 17.28
N GLY A 216 -5.37 0.10 18.16
CA GLY A 216 -5.52 -0.10 19.60
C GLY A 216 -4.22 -0.19 20.39
N TYR A 217 -3.05 -0.02 19.75
CA TYR A 217 -1.75 -0.16 20.44
C TYR A 217 -1.52 0.90 21.52
N LEU A 218 -1.96 2.13 21.27
CA LEU A 218 -1.87 3.19 22.29
C LEU A 218 -2.81 2.89 23.46
N ALA A 219 -4.05 2.47 23.17
CA ALA A 219 -5.01 2.12 24.21
C ALA A 219 -4.53 0.93 25.04
N ASP A 220 -3.94 -0.09 24.44
CA ASP A 220 -3.38 -1.25 25.15
C ASP A 220 -2.24 -0.84 26.10
N ALA A 221 -1.37 0.06 25.66
CA ALA A 221 -0.29 0.59 26.48
C ALA A 221 -0.81 1.46 27.66
N GLU A 222 -1.82 2.30 27.43
CA GLU A 222 -2.36 3.20 28.44
C GLU A 222 -3.29 2.51 29.45
N VAL A 223 -4.19 1.64 28.98
CA VAL A 223 -5.23 1.01 29.80
C VAL A 223 -4.72 -0.24 30.48
N ASN A 224 -4.02 -1.10 29.73
CA ASN A 224 -3.56 -2.38 30.26
C ASN A 224 -2.12 -2.32 30.77
N HIS A 225 -1.40 -1.21 30.54
CA HIS A 225 0.04 -1.07 30.82
C HIS A 225 0.86 -2.19 30.19
N ASN A 226 0.39 -2.71 29.05
CA ASN A 226 0.96 -3.84 28.38
C ASN A 226 2.20 -3.42 27.58
N ARG A 227 3.31 -4.07 27.86
CA ARG A 227 4.52 -3.99 27.05
C ARG A 227 4.61 -5.26 26.20
N ARG A 228 4.12 -5.16 24.96
CA ARG A 228 4.23 -6.29 24.02
C ARG A 228 5.68 -6.60 23.69
N SER A 229 5.96 -7.88 23.54
CA SER A 229 7.23 -8.40 23.01
C SER A 229 7.18 -8.62 21.51
N ALA A 230 8.35 -8.83 20.90
CA ALA A 230 8.45 -9.38 19.58
C ALA A 230 8.20 -10.90 19.65
N ASP A 231 7.19 -11.36 18.95
CA ASP A 231 6.72 -12.76 19.01
C ASP A 231 7.01 -13.53 17.70
N GLY A 232 8.04 -13.14 16.95
CA GLY A 232 8.43 -13.78 15.69
C GLY A 232 7.32 -13.72 14.64
N ASN A 233 6.97 -14.87 14.10
CA ASN A 233 5.90 -15.01 13.12
C ASN A 233 4.54 -15.34 13.74
N PHE A 234 4.42 -15.39 15.06
CA PHE A 234 3.15 -15.65 15.71
C PHE A 234 2.14 -14.53 15.45
N LEU A 235 0.91 -14.93 15.15
CA LEU A 235 -0.21 -13.98 15.04
C LEU A 235 -0.72 -13.63 16.44
N TYR A 236 -0.46 -12.40 16.86
CA TYR A 236 -0.90 -11.91 18.17
C TYR A 236 -2.42 -12.00 18.35
N GLY A 237 -2.84 -12.53 19.51
CA GLY A 237 -4.24 -12.65 19.92
C GLY A 237 -5.02 -13.81 19.29
N ALA A 238 -4.40 -14.58 18.38
CA ALA A 238 -4.99 -15.77 17.78
C ALA A 238 -3.90 -16.84 17.57
N TYR A 239 -4.12 -17.79 16.67
CA TYR A 239 -3.05 -18.71 16.26
C TYR A 239 -2.62 -18.45 14.82
N GLY A 240 -1.33 -18.30 14.63
CA GLY A 240 -0.64 -18.30 13.34
C GLY A 240 0.85 -18.42 13.56
N ASP A 241 1.54 -19.19 12.72
CA ASP A 241 2.99 -19.39 12.77
C ASP A 241 3.53 -19.80 11.39
N ALA A 242 4.85 -19.69 11.24
CA ALA A 242 5.57 -20.10 10.05
C ALA A 242 6.21 -21.48 10.22
N PHE A 243 6.11 -22.32 9.18
CA PHE A 243 6.63 -23.68 9.19
C PHE A 243 7.53 -23.92 7.99
N ARG A 244 8.62 -24.68 8.24
CA ARG A 244 9.49 -25.17 7.18
C ARG A 244 8.98 -26.52 6.67
N THR A 245 8.84 -26.64 5.34
CA THR A 245 8.41 -27.85 4.64
C THR A 245 9.59 -28.79 4.35
N ALA A 246 9.30 -30.05 4.00
CA ALA A 246 10.31 -31.06 3.69
C ALA A 246 11.26 -30.66 2.55
N ASP A 247 10.78 -29.91 1.57
CA ASP A 247 11.55 -29.38 0.45
C ASP A 247 12.23 -28.03 0.76
N GLY A 248 12.28 -27.63 2.04
CA GLY A 248 12.99 -26.45 2.50
C GLY A 248 12.28 -25.13 2.27
N ARG A 249 11.04 -25.13 1.77
CA ARG A 249 10.19 -23.94 1.64
C ARG A 249 9.62 -23.55 3.02
N HIS A 250 9.05 -22.36 3.10
CA HIS A 250 8.34 -21.90 4.30
C HIS A 250 6.89 -21.55 3.95
N VAL A 251 6.00 -21.81 4.90
CA VAL A 251 4.58 -21.50 4.79
C VAL A 251 4.12 -20.79 6.04
N MET A 252 3.27 -19.77 5.87
CA MET A 252 2.48 -19.19 6.96
C MET A 252 1.15 -19.92 7.06
N VAL A 253 0.73 -20.25 8.28
CA VAL A 253 -0.57 -20.85 8.56
C VAL A 253 -1.26 -20.03 9.63
N VAL A 254 -2.55 -19.72 9.44
CA VAL A 254 -3.33 -18.88 10.34
C VAL A 254 -4.68 -19.52 10.63
N ALA A 255 -5.08 -19.50 11.91
CA ALA A 255 -6.39 -19.94 12.35
C ALA A 255 -6.97 -18.93 13.36
N ILE A 256 -7.80 -18.00 12.87
CA ILE A 256 -8.46 -16.98 13.69
C ILE A 256 -9.76 -17.58 14.26
N SER A 257 -10.66 -18.03 13.41
CA SER A 257 -11.96 -18.58 13.83
C SER A 257 -11.90 -20.05 14.23
N ASP A 258 -12.89 -20.51 14.99
CA ASP A 258 -13.04 -21.93 15.36
C ASP A 258 -13.19 -22.85 14.14
N ARG A 259 -13.83 -22.36 13.08
CA ARG A 259 -13.94 -23.11 11.82
C ARG A 259 -12.56 -23.36 11.22
N GLN A 260 -11.72 -22.32 11.17
CA GLN A 260 -10.35 -22.42 10.64
C GLN A 260 -9.47 -23.31 11.53
N TRP A 261 -9.60 -23.17 12.85
CA TRP A 261 -8.91 -23.99 13.82
C TRP A 261 -9.22 -25.48 13.64
N LYS A 262 -10.51 -25.85 13.59
CA LYS A 262 -10.96 -27.22 13.36
C LYS A 262 -10.54 -27.76 11.98
N ALA A 263 -10.51 -26.92 10.96
CA ALA A 263 -10.03 -27.32 9.64
C ALA A 263 -8.54 -27.64 9.67
N LEU A 264 -7.73 -26.84 10.37
CA LEU A 264 -6.29 -27.03 10.50
C LEU A 264 -5.95 -28.34 11.26
N THR A 265 -6.52 -28.52 12.46
CA THR A 265 -6.21 -29.69 13.31
C THR A 265 -6.63 -31.00 12.65
N ARG A 266 -7.75 -31.00 11.89
CA ARG A 266 -8.18 -32.17 11.10
C ARG A 266 -7.26 -32.45 9.93
N ALA A 267 -6.87 -31.42 9.17
CA ALA A 267 -6.00 -31.61 7.99
C ALA A 267 -4.65 -32.22 8.38
N VAL A 268 -4.15 -31.87 9.57
CA VAL A 268 -2.88 -32.36 10.10
C VAL A 268 -3.05 -33.63 10.93
N GLY A 269 -4.26 -33.93 11.43
CA GLY A 269 -4.56 -35.14 12.21
C GLY A 269 -4.02 -35.12 13.65
N ILE A 270 -4.01 -33.94 14.29
CA ILE A 270 -3.44 -33.75 15.65
C ILE A 270 -4.48 -33.42 16.72
N ASP A 271 -5.75 -33.35 16.40
CA ASP A 271 -6.79 -32.78 17.24
C ASP A 271 -6.87 -33.38 18.64
N GLU A 272 -6.98 -34.70 18.71
CA GLU A 272 -7.10 -35.43 19.99
C GLU A 272 -5.83 -35.31 20.85
N ALA A 273 -4.66 -35.56 20.25
CA ALA A 273 -3.40 -35.53 20.95
C ALA A 273 -3.03 -34.13 21.47
N LEU A 274 -3.28 -33.11 20.63
CA LEU A 274 -3.05 -31.72 21.01
C LEU A 274 -4.02 -31.27 22.11
N THR A 275 -5.31 -31.63 22.02
CA THR A 275 -6.29 -31.31 23.05
C THR A 275 -5.96 -31.94 24.39
N ALA A 276 -5.53 -33.21 24.41
CA ALA A 276 -5.12 -33.89 25.62
C ALA A 276 -3.87 -33.23 26.25
N ALA A 277 -2.86 -32.90 25.44
CA ALA A 277 -1.66 -32.21 25.90
C ALA A 277 -1.95 -30.80 26.44
N ALA A 278 -2.77 -30.03 25.74
CA ALA A 278 -3.18 -28.69 26.17
C ALA A 278 -3.92 -28.72 27.50
N THR A 279 -4.87 -29.66 27.65
CA THR A 279 -5.63 -29.85 28.90
C THR A 279 -4.70 -30.21 30.05
N ALA A 280 -3.75 -31.12 29.85
CA ALA A 280 -2.78 -31.52 30.87
C ALA A 280 -1.89 -30.35 31.34
N LEU A 281 -1.62 -29.39 30.46
CA LEU A 281 -0.85 -28.18 30.74
C LEU A 281 -1.71 -26.97 31.18
N GLY A 282 -3.02 -27.16 31.35
CA GLY A 282 -3.93 -26.11 31.79
C GLY A 282 -4.30 -25.09 30.70
N HIS A 283 -4.05 -25.40 29.42
CA HIS A 283 -4.42 -24.54 28.33
C HIS A 283 -5.81 -24.91 27.76
N ARG A 284 -6.51 -23.88 27.29
CA ARG A 284 -7.78 -24.02 26.57
C ARG A 284 -7.58 -23.68 25.10
N LEU A 285 -8.09 -24.51 24.19
CA LEU A 285 -7.96 -24.31 22.74
C LEU A 285 -9.29 -23.86 22.07
N ASP A 286 -10.33 -23.66 22.88
CA ASP A 286 -11.68 -23.31 22.44
C ASP A 286 -11.90 -21.80 22.25
N SER A 287 -10.89 -20.97 22.49
CA SER A 287 -10.91 -19.53 22.25
C SER A 287 -9.63 -19.04 21.55
N GLU A 288 -9.71 -17.86 20.93
CA GLU A 288 -8.56 -17.21 20.28
C GLU A 288 -7.45 -16.93 21.30
N GLU A 289 -7.82 -16.36 22.45
CA GLU A 289 -6.90 -16.08 23.54
C GLU A 289 -6.20 -17.35 24.04
N GLY A 290 -6.95 -18.44 24.25
CA GLY A 290 -6.38 -19.70 24.70
C GLY A 290 -5.42 -20.31 23.67
N ARG A 291 -5.72 -20.20 22.40
CA ARG A 291 -4.81 -20.59 21.31
C ARG A 291 -3.55 -19.72 21.27
N TRP A 292 -3.70 -18.41 21.50
CA TRP A 292 -2.55 -17.53 21.64
C TRP A 292 -1.65 -17.92 22.81
N GLN A 293 -2.21 -18.20 23.97
CA GLN A 293 -1.47 -18.64 25.17
C GLN A 293 -0.76 -19.98 24.95
N ALA A 294 -1.38 -20.90 24.20
CA ALA A 294 -0.83 -22.20 23.86
C ALA A 294 -0.01 -22.25 22.57
N ARG A 295 0.33 -21.10 21.96
CA ARG A 295 0.90 -21.02 20.59
C ARG A 295 2.14 -21.86 20.39
N GLU A 296 3.06 -21.89 21.37
CA GLU A 296 4.28 -22.71 21.30
C GLU A 296 3.97 -24.21 21.31
N LEU A 297 3.04 -24.64 22.17
CA LEU A 297 2.58 -26.01 22.21
C LEU A 297 1.96 -26.44 20.88
N ILE A 298 1.06 -25.60 20.34
CA ILE A 298 0.40 -25.84 19.04
C ILE A 298 1.45 -26.00 17.95
N SER A 299 2.41 -25.08 17.88
CA SER A 299 3.48 -25.12 16.88
C SER A 299 4.37 -26.35 17.03
N ALA A 300 4.65 -26.81 18.27
CA ALA A 300 5.40 -28.01 18.49
C ALA A 300 4.70 -29.25 17.91
N PHE A 301 3.36 -29.33 17.97
CA PHE A 301 2.59 -30.42 17.36
C PHE A 301 2.52 -30.31 15.82
N LEU A 302 2.51 -29.11 15.27
CA LEU A 302 2.42 -28.89 13.83
C LEU A 302 3.75 -29.09 13.09
N ARG A 303 4.87 -28.67 13.67
CA ARG A 303 6.22 -28.73 13.05
C ARG A 303 6.58 -30.10 12.47
N PRO A 304 6.37 -31.26 13.16
CA PRO A 304 6.70 -32.55 12.60
C PRO A 304 5.93 -32.93 11.35
N TRP A 305 4.68 -32.44 11.23
CA TRP A 305 3.87 -32.69 10.04
C TRP A 305 4.43 -31.90 8.85
N PHE A 306 4.67 -30.58 8.99
CA PHE A 306 5.24 -29.75 7.93
C PHE A 306 6.64 -30.22 7.51
N ALA A 307 7.47 -30.64 8.45
CA ALA A 307 8.80 -31.13 8.15
C ALA A 307 8.81 -32.45 7.32
N LYS A 308 7.68 -33.13 7.23
CA LYS A 308 7.52 -34.38 6.44
C LYS A 308 6.81 -34.16 5.11
N HIS A 309 6.24 -32.96 4.86
CA HIS A 309 5.46 -32.69 3.65
C HIS A 309 6.13 -31.57 2.84
N SER A 310 6.23 -31.77 1.54
CA SER A 310 6.63 -30.72 0.57
C SER A 310 5.57 -29.64 0.47
N LEU A 311 5.92 -28.47 -0.10
CA LEU A 311 4.97 -27.40 -0.36
C LEU A 311 3.78 -27.86 -1.20
N ALA A 312 4.00 -28.71 -2.19
CA ALA A 312 2.94 -29.27 -3.02
C ALA A 312 1.98 -30.16 -2.24
N GLU A 313 2.51 -30.99 -1.34
CA GLU A 313 1.71 -31.88 -0.47
C GLU A 313 0.92 -31.06 0.57
N VAL A 314 1.52 -29.99 1.13
CA VAL A 314 0.80 -29.04 1.98
C VAL A 314 -0.36 -28.42 1.20
N GLY A 315 -0.14 -27.97 -0.03
CA GLY A 315 -1.19 -27.42 -0.89
C GLY A 315 -2.31 -28.40 -1.16
N ALA A 316 -1.98 -29.66 -1.42
CA ALA A 316 -2.97 -30.72 -1.63
C ALA A 316 -3.78 -31.03 -0.35
N ALA A 317 -3.11 -31.07 0.82
CA ALA A 317 -3.78 -31.31 2.11
C ALA A 317 -4.66 -30.11 2.55
N PHE A 318 -4.30 -28.89 2.14
CA PHE A 318 -4.98 -27.64 2.54
C PHE A 318 -5.92 -27.14 1.47
N THR A 319 -6.66 -28.03 0.80
CA THR A 319 -7.64 -27.67 -0.23
C THR A 319 -8.92 -27.07 0.34
N ASP A 320 -9.21 -27.28 1.63
CA ASP A 320 -10.35 -26.67 2.31
C ASP A 320 -10.19 -25.14 2.33
N ARG A 321 -11.17 -24.42 1.78
CA ARG A 321 -11.20 -22.96 1.74
C ARG A 321 -11.29 -22.30 3.12
N ALA A 322 -11.58 -23.06 4.18
CA ALA A 322 -11.51 -22.56 5.55
C ALA A 322 -10.08 -22.38 6.04
N LEU A 323 -9.10 -23.09 5.47
CA LEU A 323 -7.70 -22.97 5.86
C LEU A 323 -7.07 -21.70 5.30
N LEU A 324 -6.46 -20.91 6.18
CA LEU A 324 -5.70 -19.72 5.81
C LEU A 324 -4.22 -20.07 5.84
N TRP A 325 -3.62 -20.14 4.66
CA TRP A 325 -2.21 -20.44 4.53
C TRP A 325 -1.63 -19.83 3.26
N GLY A 326 -0.32 -19.67 3.23
CA GLY A 326 0.38 -19.21 2.03
C GLY A 326 1.88 -19.50 2.10
N PRO A 327 2.51 -19.82 0.97
CA PRO A 327 3.95 -19.99 0.92
C PRO A 327 4.65 -18.64 0.98
N TYR A 328 5.75 -18.58 1.73
CA TYR A 328 6.69 -17.46 1.60
C TYR A 328 7.40 -17.55 0.24
N ARG A 329 7.46 -16.43 -0.44
CA ARG A 329 8.11 -16.29 -1.75
C ARG A 329 8.99 -15.05 -1.78
N ASN A 330 10.14 -15.13 -2.40
CA ASN A 330 10.83 -13.95 -2.87
C ASN A 330 10.13 -13.38 -4.12
N VAL A 331 10.53 -12.19 -4.58
CA VAL A 331 9.87 -11.52 -5.71
C VAL A 331 9.97 -12.33 -7.01
N GLU A 332 11.11 -13.01 -7.25
CA GLU A 332 11.30 -13.87 -8.40
C GLU A 332 10.36 -15.07 -8.37
N GLN A 333 10.26 -15.75 -7.22
CA GLN A 333 9.31 -16.85 -7.02
C GLN A 333 7.86 -16.38 -7.14
N MET A 334 7.53 -15.19 -6.63
CA MET A 334 6.20 -14.61 -6.78
C MET A 334 5.84 -14.44 -8.26
N LEU A 335 6.76 -13.92 -9.06
CA LEU A 335 6.56 -13.71 -10.50
C LEU A 335 6.45 -15.05 -11.27
N ALA A 336 7.21 -16.07 -10.87
CA ALA A 336 7.26 -17.36 -11.55
C ALA A 336 6.13 -18.31 -11.14
N GLU A 337 5.70 -18.27 -9.88
CA GLU A 337 4.84 -19.31 -9.29
C GLU A 337 3.42 -18.84 -8.96
N ASP A 338 3.17 -17.52 -8.82
CA ASP A 338 1.85 -17.04 -8.42
C ASP A 338 1.03 -16.57 -9.63
N PRO A 339 -0.01 -17.32 -10.04
CA PRO A 339 -0.82 -16.95 -11.21
C PRO A 339 -1.59 -15.63 -11.03
N ARG A 340 -1.75 -15.15 -9.78
CA ARG A 340 -2.35 -13.85 -9.48
C ARG A 340 -1.43 -12.69 -9.87
N VAL A 341 -0.13 -12.95 -10.09
CA VAL A 341 0.88 -11.98 -10.52
C VAL A 341 1.28 -12.30 -11.97
N SER A 342 0.28 -12.27 -12.86
CA SER A 342 0.45 -12.56 -14.29
C SER A 342 -0.64 -11.87 -15.11
N GLU A 343 -0.51 -11.90 -16.42
CA GLU A 343 -1.51 -11.36 -17.36
C GLU A 343 -2.86 -12.13 -17.31
N ALA A 344 -2.93 -13.27 -16.63
CA ALA A 344 -4.21 -13.95 -16.33
C ALA A 344 -5.05 -13.16 -15.31
N ASN A 345 -4.42 -12.32 -14.51
CA ASN A 345 -5.11 -11.36 -13.66
C ASN A 345 -5.25 -10.03 -14.43
N PRO A 346 -6.48 -9.56 -14.71
CA PRO A 346 -6.72 -8.33 -15.50
C PRO A 346 -6.11 -7.05 -14.90
N MET A 347 -5.62 -7.10 -13.67
CA MET A 347 -4.88 -6.00 -13.06
C MET A 347 -3.50 -5.81 -13.70
N PHE A 348 -2.91 -6.83 -14.30
CA PHE A 348 -1.55 -6.80 -14.84
C PHE A 348 -1.51 -6.83 -16.36
N ALA A 349 -0.55 -6.12 -16.93
CA ALA A 349 -0.18 -6.24 -18.34
C ALA A 349 1.33 -6.08 -18.52
N ARG A 350 1.90 -6.72 -19.54
CA ARG A 350 3.30 -6.47 -19.95
C ARG A 350 3.36 -5.27 -20.87
N ILE A 351 3.95 -4.20 -20.39
CA ILE A 351 4.01 -2.91 -21.08
C ILE A 351 5.45 -2.56 -21.41
N GLU A 352 5.64 -1.97 -22.58
CA GLU A 352 6.89 -1.32 -22.94
C GLU A 352 6.95 0.07 -22.32
N HIS A 353 7.90 0.27 -21.42
CA HIS A 353 8.18 1.57 -20.82
C HIS A 353 9.37 2.20 -21.56
N PRO A 354 9.18 3.31 -22.29
CA PRO A 354 10.23 3.91 -23.13
C PRO A 354 11.52 4.17 -22.34
N GLY A 355 12.63 3.58 -22.77
CA GLY A 355 13.94 3.66 -22.11
C GLY A 355 14.14 2.73 -20.90
N TYR A 356 13.08 2.14 -20.35
CA TYR A 356 13.17 1.27 -19.16
C TYR A 356 13.04 -0.21 -19.50
N GLY A 357 12.43 -0.54 -20.64
CA GLY A 357 12.19 -1.91 -21.09
C GLY A 357 10.76 -2.40 -20.83
N ARG A 358 10.53 -3.68 -21.21
CA ARG A 358 9.22 -4.30 -21.12
C ARG A 358 9.11 -5.19 -19.88
N PHE A 359 8.17 -4.88 -18.99
CA PHE A 359 7.93 -5.65 -17.78
C PHE A 359 6.45 -5.72 -17.41
N LEU A 360 6.11 -6.62 -16.46
CA LEU A 360 4.77 -6.77 -15.93
C LEU A 360 4.43 -5.57 -15.05
N THR A 361 3.41 -4.83 -15.44
CA THR A 361 2.99 -3.57 -14.80
C THR A 361 1.60 -3.74 -14.21
N ALA A 362 1.40 -3.25 -12.99
CA ALA A 362 0.13 -3.30 -12.30
C ALA A 362 -0.74 -2.08 -12.64
N GLY A 363 -2.02 -2.31 -12.93
CA GLY A 363 -3.06 -1.29 -12.93
C GLY A 363 -3.72 -1.14 -11.55
N SER A 364 -4.86 -0.46 -11.51
CA SER A 364 -5.62 -0.29 -10.27
C SER A 364 -6.11 -1.63 -9.72
N PRO A 365 -5.93 -1.90 -8.40
CA PRO A 365 -6.58 -3.03 -7.75
C PRO A 365 -8.10 -2.85 -7.56
N ILE A 366 -8.61 -1.63 -7.81
CA ILE A 366 -10.02 -1.31 -7.67
C ILE A 366 -10.75 -1.68 -8.96
N GLU A 367 -11.88 -2.38 -8.82
CA GLU A 367 -12.78 -2.72 -9.91
C GLU A 367 -14.14 -2.04 -9.70
N PHE A 368 -14.62 -1.35 -10.74
CA PHE A 368 -15.93 -0.71 -10.75
C PHE A 368 -16.86 -1.47 -11.70
N THR A 369 -18.04 -1.81 -11.25
CA THR A 369 -19.07 -2.43 -12.13
C THR A 369 -19.61 -1.48 -13.20
N GLY A 370 -19.47 -0.18 -12.99
CA GLY A 370 -19.93 0.88 -13.90
C GLY A 370 -18.84 1.49 -14.77
N ALA A 371 -17.59 1.03 -14.68
CA ALA A 371 -16.48 1.54 -15.50
C ALA A 371 -15.55 0.39 -15.90
N VAL A 372 -14.94 0.50 -17.07
CA VAL A 372 -13.92 -0.47 -17.51
C VAL A 372 -12.61 -0.15 -16.79
N ARG A 373 -11.94 -1.19 -16.22
CA ARG A 373 -10.60 -1.02 -15.66
C ARG A 373 -9.65 -0.51 -16.75
N LEU A 374 -8.94 0.57 -16.46
CA LEU A 374 -7.88 1.03 -17.35
C LEU A 374 -6.75 -0.01 -17.39
N ALA A 375 -6.31 -0.32 -18.59
CA ALA A 375 -5.05 -1.04 -18.75
C ALA A 375 -3.90 -0.16 -18.21
N PRO A 376 -2.87 -0.77 -17.58
CA PRO A 376 -1.68 -0.02 -17.24
C PRO A 376 -1.10 0.66 -18.48
N ALA A 377 -0.62 1.89 -18.33
CA ALA A 377 0.03 2.67 -19.41
C ALA A 377 1.47 3.02 -19.00
N PRO A 378 2.38 3.24 -19.97
CA PRO A 378 3.77 3.62 -19.67
C PRO A 378 3.87 4.99 -19.01
#